data_e0accb2c957b6fd63aed855c8edba530
#
_entry.id   e0accb2c957b6fd63aed855c8edba530
#
_cell.length_a   1.000
_cell.length_b   1.000
_cell.length_c   1.000
_cell.angle_alpha   90.00
_cell.angle_beta   90.00
_cell.angle_gamma   90.00
#
_symmetry.space_group_name_H-M   'P 1'
#
loop_
_entity.id
_entity.type
_entity.pdbx_description
1 polymer ?
#
loop_
_entity_poly.entity_id
_entity_poly.type
_entity_poly.pdbx_seq_one_letter_code
_entity_poly.pdbx_strand_id
1 'polypeptide(L)'
;QRKHMQIVFQDPYTSLTPRHTVGAIVGEGLVVHDIARGADADARVARLLQEVGLDAADARRYPHELSGGQRQRVAIARALAVDPEFLVLDEAVSALDVTTQAQVLALIAALRDARGLTCLFIAHNLAVVQQVATRVAVMYRGRLAEVAPTAAIFGAPAHPYTRAMLDAVPVSDPRARTERPLLA
;
A
#
# COMPACT_ATOMS: atom_id res chain seq x y z
N GLN A 1 10.03 -6.19 17.95
CA GLN A 1 10.14 -6.18 16.47
C GLN A 1 8.79 -5.94 15.81
N ARG A 2 7.68 -6.64 16.19
CA ARG A 2 6.35 -6.48 15.55
C ARG A 2 5.74 -5.08 15.64
N LYS A 3 6.13 -4.27 16.63
CA LYS A 3 5.69 -2.90 16.77
C LYS A 3 6.33 -1.97 15.74
N HIS A 4 7.61 -2.20 15.40
CA HIS A 4 8.36 -1.34 14.48
C HIS A 4 8.10 -1.62 13.00
N MET A 5 7.55 -2.80 12.68
CA MET A 5 7.26 -3.21 11.30
C MET A 5 5.82 -3.69 11.20
N GLN A 6 5.07 -3.09 10.30
CA GLN A 6 3.68 -3.44 10.03
C GLN A 6 3.48 -3.79 8.57
N ILE A 7 2.41 -4.53 8.28
CA ILE A 7 2.06 -4.94 6.93
C ILE A 7 0.61 -4.59 6.61
N VAL A 8 0.40 -4.06 5.41
CA VAL A 8 -0.91 -3.86 4.80
C VAL A 8 -1.03 -4.85 3.64
N PHE A 9 -2.01 -5.76 3.73
CA PHE A 9 -2.22 -6.83 2.76
C PHE A 9 -3.06 -6.37 1.56
N GLN A 10 -2.98 -7.15 0.49
CA GLN A 10 -3.67 -6.99 -0.78
C GLN A 10 -5.19 -6.87 -0.62
N ASP A 11 -5.80 -7.76 0.17
CA ASP A 11 -7.24 -7.82 0.34
C ASP A 11 -7.65 -7.34 1.74
N PRO A 12 -8.19 -6.12 1.83
CA PRO A 12 -8.70 -5.61 3.09
C PRO A 12 -9.93 -6.37 3.59
N TYR A 13 -10.64 -7.11 2.72
CA TYR A 13 -11.79 -7.91 3.10
C TYR A 13 -11.42 -9.07 4.02
N THR A 14 -10.34 -9.77 3.69
CA THR A 14 -9.85 -10.91 4.47
C THR A 14 -9.00 -10.48 5.66
N SER A 15 -8.39 -9.30 5.58
CA SER A 15 -7.50 -8.77 6.63
C SER A 15 -8.21 -8.03 7.76
N LEU A 16 -9.45 -7.57 7.54
CA LEU A 16 -10.26 -6.90 8.56
C LEU A 16 -11.29 -7.88 9.14
N THR A 17 -11.28 -8.07 10.45
CA THR A 17 -12.25 -8.96 11.12
C THR A 17 -13.68 -8.41 10.96
N PRO A 18 -14.60 -9.10 10.22
CA PRO A 18 -15.89 -8.53 9.84
C PRO A 18 -16.84 -8.34 11.01
N ARG A 19 -16.57 -8.98 12.14
CA ARG A 19 -17.38 -8.91 13.38
C ARG A 19 -16.97 -7.76 14.30
N HIS A 20 -15.85 -7.10 14.03
CA HIS A 20 -15.37 -5.97 14.81
C HIS A 20 -15.70 -4.65 14.12
N THR A 21 -15.98 -3.63 14.91
CA THR A 21 -16.11 -2.27 14.40
C THR A 21 -14.75 -1.76 13.92
N VAL A 22 -14.76 -0.75 13.06
CA VAL A 22 -13.55 -0.06 12.58
C VAL A 22 -12.68 0.42 13.74
N GLY A 23 -13.30 1.00 14.76
CA GLY A 23 -12.60 1.46 15.96
C GLY A 23 -11.90 0.33 16.70
N ALA A 24 -12.56 -0.82 16.86
CA ALA A 24 -11.96 -1.99 17.48
C ALA A 24 -10.78 -2.54 16.66
N ILE A 25 -10.91 -2.57 15.33
CA ILE A 25 -9.86 -3.03 14.40
C ILE A 25 -8.63 -2.15 14.47
N VAL A 26 -8.81 -0.82 14.39
CA VAL A 26 -7.69 0.14 14.45
C VAL A 26 -7.07 0.18 15.85
N GLY A 27 -7.90 0.11 16.90
CA GLY A 27 -7.47 0.17 18.29
C GLY A 27 -6.82 -1.12 18.83
N GLU A 28 -6.97 -2.26 18.13
CA GLU A 28 -6.44 -3.55 18.58
C GLU A 28 -4.94 -3.46 18.91
N GLY A 29 -4.15 -2.89 18.00
CA GLY A 29 -2.72 -2.73 18.17
C GLY A 29 -2.36 -1.85 19.38
N LEU A 30 -3.15 -0.84 19.69
CA LEU A 30 -2.95 0.03 20.84
C LEU A 30 -3.07 -0.73 22.16
N VAL A 31 -4.07 -1.61 22.24
CA VAL A 31 -4.34 -2.43 23.44
C VAL A 31 -3.31 -3.56 23.57
N VAL A 32 -3.04 -4.29 22.49
CA VAL A 32 -2.11 -5.44 22.47
C VAL A 32 -0.69 -5.03 22.83
N HIS A 33 -0.25 -3.85 22.39
CA HIS A 33 1.09 -3.32 22.66
C HIS A 33 1.15 -2.38 23.88
N ASP A 34 0.05 -2.29 24.64
CA ASP A 34 -0.05 -1.48 25.88
C ASP A 34 0.29 0.00 25.65
N ILE A 35 -0.13 0.54 24.48
CA ILE A 35 0.12 1.93 24.07
C ILE A 35 -0.95 2.87 24.62
N ALA A 36 -2.23 2.46 24.52
CA ALA A 36 -3.38 3.23 25.00
C ALA A 36 -4.57 2.30 25.30
N ARG A 37 -5.45 2.71 26.23
CA ARG A 37 -6.68 2.00 26.61
C ARG A 37 -7.82 2.97 26.84
N GLY A 38 -9.08 2.49 26.78
CA GLY A 38 -10.27 3.28 27.05
C GLY A 38 -10.34 4.57 26.22
N ALA A 39 -10.70 5.67 26.83
CA ALA A 39 -10.87 6.97 26.17
C ALA A 39 -9.64 7.46 25.40
N ASP A 40 -8.41 7.16 25.88
CA ASP A 40 -7.18 7.53 25.21
C ASP A 40 -7.02 6.73 23.89
N ALA A 41 -7.37 5.45 23.90
CA ALA A 41 -7.37 4.64 22.69
C ALA A 41 -8.40 5.14 21.68
N ASP A 42 -9.62 5.49 22.15
CA ASP A 42 -10.69 6.01 21.30
C ASP A 42 -10.28 7.35 20.64
N ALA A 43 -9.68 8.26 21.41
CA ALA A 43 -9.17 9.53 20.89
C ALA A 43 -8.05 9.33 19.85
N ARG A 44 -7.19 8.31 20.05
CA ARG A 44 -6.10 8.00 19.11
C ARG A 44 -6.65 7.36 17.83
N VAL A 45 -7.63 6.46 17.94
CA VAL A 45 -8.35 5.89 16.81
C VAL A 45 -9.02 6.98 15.97
N ALA A 46 -9.73 7.92 16.61
CA ALA A 46 -10.39 9.02 15.90
C ALA A 46 -9.39 9.86 15.08
N ARG A 47 -8.22 10.18 15.67
CA ARG A 47 -7.15 10.90 14.95
C ARG A 47 -6.59 10.09 13.79
N LEU A 48 -6.33 8.79 13.97
CA LEU A 48 -5.83 7.93 12.91
C LEU A 48 -6.81 7.82 11.74
N LEU A 49 -8.11 7.74 12.01
CA LEU A 49 -9.14 7.74 10.97
C LEU A 49 -9.12 9.05 10.17
N GLN A 50 -9.01 10.18 10.85
CA GLN A 50 -8.90 11.49 10.18
C GLN A 50 -7.62 11.61 9.34
N GLU A 51 -6.49 11.11 9.82
CA GLU A 51 -5.22 11.10 9.08
C GLU A 51 -5.30 10.29 7.77
N VAL A 52 -6.12 9.23 7.74
CA VAL A 52 -6.36 8.47 6.51
C VAL A 52 -7.55 8.99 5.70
N GLY A 53 -8.11 10.16 6.06
CA GLY A 53 -9.21 10.80 5.35
C GLY A 53 -10.56 10.11 5.53
N LEU A 54 -10.80 9.54 6.71
CA LEU A 54 -12.09 9.02 7.17
C LEU A 54 -12.66 9.91 8.28
N ASP A 55 -13.97 9.83 8.51
CA ASP A 55 -14.60 10.51 9.63
C ASP A 55 -14.34 9.74 10.95
N ALA A 56 -14.17 10.43 12.05
CA ALA A 56 -14.06 9.81 13.37
C ALA A 56 -15.32 8.99 13.73
N ALA A 57 -16.49 9.37 13.22
CA ALA A 57 -17.74 8.63 13.39
C ALA A 57 -17.72 7.25 12.71
N ASP A 58 -16.88 7.05 11.67
CA ASP A 58 -16.69 5.76 11.02
C ASP A 58 -16.13 4.69 11.97
N ALA A 59 -15.57 5.08 13.12
CA ALA A 59 -15.12 4.14 14.16
C ALA A 59 -16.22 3.17 14.63
N ARG A 60 -17.50 3.57 14.53
CA ARG A 60 -18.64 2.75 14.95
C ARG A 60 -19.16 1.81 13.86
N ARG A 61 -18.73 2.01 12.63
CA ARG A 61 -19.16 1.19 11.46
C ARG A 61 -18.43 -0.14 11.43
N TYR A 62 -19.00 -1.07 10.69
CA TYR A 62 -18.39 -2.36 10.40
C TYR A 62 -17.75 -2.35 8.99
N PRO A 63 -16.74 -3.21 8.72
CA PRO A 63 -16.09 -3.27 7.43
C PRO A 63 -17.04 -3.43 6.23
N HIS A 64 -18.13 -4.16 6.39
CA HIS A 64 -19.10 -4.39 5.31
C HIS A 64 -19.91 -3.13 4.94
N GLU A 65 -19.94 -2.11 5.79
CA GLU A 65 -20.60 -0.83 5.55
C GLU A 65 -19.71 0.19 4.81
N LEU A 66 -18.46 -0.19 4.51
CA LEU A 66 -17.45 0.66 3.89
C LEU A 66 -17.21 0.28 2.43
N SER A 67 -16.84 1.27 1.58
CA SER A 67 -16.31 1.01 0.23
C SER A 67 -14.95 0.32 0.28
N GLY A 68 -14.50 -0.26 -0.85
CA GLY A 68 -13.17 -0.89 -0.94
C GLY A 68 -12.04 0.05 -0.55
N GLY A 69 -12.06 1.29 -1.05
CA GLY A 69 -11.07 2.31 -0.71
C GLY A 69 -11.12 2.75 0.76
N GLN A 70 -12.31 2.84 1.35
CA GLN A 70 -12.45 3.12 2.79
C GLN A 70 -11.89 1.98 3.64
N ARG A 71 -12.16 0.72 3.28
CA ARG A 71 -11.56 -0.45 3.96
C ARG A 71 -10.04 -0.44 3.88
N GLN A 72 -9.48 -0.09 2.73
CA GLN A 72 -8.03 0.03 2.57
C GLN A 72 -7.46 1.12 3.48
N ARG A 73 -8.12 2.27 3.61
CA ARG A 73 -7.75 3.34 4.54
C ARG A 73 -7.80 2.87 6.00
N VAL A 74 -8.78 2.05 6.39
CA VAL A 74 -8.85 1.42 7.72
C VAL A 74 -7.67 0.46 7.94
N ALA A 75 -7.30 -0.35 6.95
CA ALA A 75 -6.14 -1.24 7.04
C ALA A 75 -4.83 -0.46 7.22
N ILE A 76 -4.68 0.68 6.54
CA ILE A 76 -3.54 1.60 6.72
C ILE A 76 -3.57 2.21 8.14
N ALA A 77 -4.73 2.72 8.60
CA ALA A 77 -4.86 3.28 9.94
C ALA A 77 -4.51 2.27 11.04
N ARG A 78 -4.95 1.01 10.89
CA ARG A 78 -4.59 -0.09 11.79
C ARG A 78 -3.08 -0.31 11.84
N ALA A 79 -2.41 -0.34 10.69
CA ALA A 79 -0.97 -0.51 10.62
C ALA A 79 -0.22 0.66 11.29
N LEU A 80 -0.72 1.88 11.14
CA LEU A 80 -0.12 3.10 11.71
C LEU A 80 -0.37 3.26 13.23
N ALA A 81 -1.32 2.53 13.81
CA ALA A 81 -1.74 2.69 15.20
C ALA A 81 -0.59 2.49 16.20
N VAL A 82 0.37 1.65 15.87
CA VAL A 82 1.53 1.32 16.73
C VAL A 82 2.77 2.17 16.44
N ASP A 83 2.67 3.22 15.63
CA ASP A 83 3.76 4.09 15.18
C ASP A 83 4.96 3.29 14.62
N PRO A 84 4.78 2.54 13.51
CA PRO A 84 5.84 1.75 12.91
C PRO A 84 6.89 2.65 12.26
N GLU A 85 8.13 2.15 12.16
CA GLU A 85 9.22 2.76 11.39
C GLU A 85 9.26 2.23 9.96
N PHE A 86 8.73 1.01 9.76
CA PHE A 86 8.75 0.29 8.49
C PHE A 86 7.36 -0.25 8.14
N LEU A 87 6.90 0.05 6.92
CA LEU A 87 5.60 -0.39 6.42
C LEU A 87 5.77 -1.23 5.16
N VAL A 88 5.29 -2.48 5.20
CA VAL A 88 5.18 -3.33 4.02
C VAL A 88 3.79 -3.16 3.42
N LEU A 89 3.73 -2.87 2.14
CA LEU A 89 2.52 -2.67 1.36
C LEU A 89 2.47 -3.77 0.29
N ASP A 90 1.81 -4.88 0.63
CA ASP A 90 1.74 -6.06 -0.23
C ASP A 90 0.51 -5.97 -1.13
N GLU A 91 0.75 -5.57 -2.39
CA GLU A 91 -0.29 -5.31 -3.40
C GLU A 91 -1.47 -4.45 -2.90
N ALA A 92 -1.20 -3.56 -1.95
CA ALA A 92 -2.19 -2.85 -1.15
C ALA A 92 -3.19 -1.99 -1.95
N VAL A 93 -3.02 -1.81 -3.26
CA VAL A 93 -3.92 -1.02 -4.12
C VAL A 93 -4.43 -1.78 -5.34
N SER A 94 -4.05 -3.05 -5.51
CA SER A 94 -4.33 -3.82 -6.74
C SER A 94 -5.81 -4.13 -6.96
N ALA A 95 -6.59 -4.24 -5.89
CA ALA A 95 -8.03 -4.55 -5.93
C ALA A 95 -8.92 -3.29 -6.05
N LEU A 96 -8.33 -2.09 -6.16
CA LEU A 96 -9.06 -0.82 -6.23
C LEU A 96 -9.20 -0.34 -7.67
N ASP A 97 -10.26 0.42 -7.95
CA ASP A 97 -10.38 1.14 -9.22
C ASP A 97 -9.29 2.22 -9.35
N VAL A 98 -9.00 2.65 -10.58
CA VAL A 98 -7.88 3.56 -10.90
C VAL A 98 -7.93 4.86 -10.10
N THR A 99 -9.12 5.44 -9.93
CA THR A 99 -9.29 6.70 -9.20
C THR A 99 -9.01 6.53 -7.71
N THR A 100 -9.61 5.52 -7.11
CA THR A 100 -9.41 5.18 -5.69
C THR A 100 -7.96 4.77 -5.42
N GLN A 101 -7.34 4.02 -6.34
CA GLN A 101 -5.93 3.65 -6.29
C GLN A 101 -5.03 4.89 -6.21
N ALA A 102 -5.23 5.86 -7.10
CA ALA A 102 -4.45 7.10 -7.11
C ALA A 102 -4.59 7.88 -5.78
N GLN A 103 -5.80 7.94 -5.22
CA GLN A 103 -6.05 8.59 -3.93
C GLN A 103 -5.33 7.89 -2.78
N VAL A 104 -5.35 6.55 -2.74
CA VAL A 104 -4.67 5.78 -1.68
C VAL A 104 -3.16 5.89 -1.81
N LEU A 105 -2.61 5.89 -3.03
CA LEU A 105 -1.17 6.11 -3.26
C LEU A 105 -0.72 7.50 -2.80
N ALA A 106 -1.48 8.54 -3.11
CA ALA A 106 -1.21 9.91 -2.65
C ALA A 106 -1.26 10.00 -1.11
N LEU A 107 -2.24 9.34 -0.48
CA LEU A 107 -2.32 9.24 0.98
C LEU A 107 -1.08 8.57 1.58
N ILE A 108 -0.66 7.42 1.04
CA ILE A 108 0.53 6.70 1.53
C ILE A 108 1.78 7.56 1.40
N ALA A 109 1.94 8.28 0.27
CA ALA A 109 3.07 9.19 0.08
C ALA A 109 3.08 10.31 1.12
N ALA A 110 1.93 10.95 1.37
CA ALA A 110 1.80 12.00 2.39
C ALA A 110 2.11 11.47 3.80
N LEU A 111 1.61 10.30 4.17
CA LEU A 111 1.86 9.65 5.46
C LEU A 111 3.33 9.27 5.63
N ARG A 112 3.96 8.73 4.56
CA ARG A 112 5.39 8.41 4.56
C ARG A 112 6.22 9.65 4.87
N ASP A 113 5.95 10.75 4.19
CA ASP A 113 6.72 11.98 4.34
C ASP A 113 6.47 12.64 5.71
N ALA A 114 5.21 12.68 6.16
CA ALA A 114 4.84 13.27 7.45
C ALA A 114 5.38 12.50 8.66
N ARG A 115 5.49 11.17 8.57
CA ARG A 115 5.91 10.29 9.68
C ARG A 115 7.34 9.76 9.54
N GLY A 116 8.06 10.07 8.45
CA GLY A 116 9.40 9.56 8.19
C GLY A 116 9.45 8.04 7.99
N LEU A 117 8.39 7.45 7.43
CA LEU A 117 8.27 5.99 7.26
C LEU A 117 9.18 5.47 6.15
N THR A 118 9.81 4.33 6.41
CA THR A 118 10.38 3.51 5.34
C THR A 118 9.32 2.56 4.80
N CYS A 119 9.09 2.55 3.49
CA CYS A 119 8.06 1.72 2.86
C CYS A 119 8.68 0.69 1.90
N LEU A 120 8.25 -0.56 2.01
CA LEU A 120 8.47 -1.60 1.01
C LEU A 120 7.16 -1.83 0.25
N PHE A 121 7.14 -1.43 -1.02
CA PHE A 121 6.00 -1.64 -1.92
C PHE A 121 6.20 -2.91 -2.73
N ILE A 122 5.30 -3.89 -2.61
CA ILE A 122 5.22 -5.06 -3.47
C ILE A 122 4.08 -4.81 -4.44
N ALA A 123 4.37 -4.81 -5.73
CA ALA A 123 3.38 -4.55 -6.78
C ALA A 123 3.77 -5.25 -8.09
N HIS A 124 2.75 -5.62 -8.85
CA HIS A 124 2.90 -6.13 -10.22
C HIS A 124 2.60 -5.05 -11.28
N ASN A 125 2.03 -3.90 -10.88
CA ASN A 125 1.74 -2.78 -11.77
C ASN A 125 2.93 -1.81 -11.81
N LEU A 126 3.64 -1.79 -12.94
CA LEU A 126 4.82 -0.96 -13.15
C LEU A 126 4.54 0.54 -13.09
N ALA A 127 3.35 1.00 -13.50
CA ALA A 127 2.98 2.41 -13.42
C ALA A 127 2.88 2.87 -11.95
N VAL A 128 2.36 2.02 -11.06
CA VAL A 128 2.34 2.27 -9.61
C VAL A 128 3.76 2.36 -9.07
N VAL A 129 4.62 1.38 -9.41
CA VAL A 129 6.02 1.36 -8.95
C VAL A 129 6.76 2.62 -9.37
N GLN A 130 6.61 3.05 -10.63
CA GLN A 130 7.24 4.25 -11.16
C GLN A 130 6.83 5.52 -10.39
N GLN A 131 5.59 5.57 -9.94
CA GLN A 131 5.03 6.74 -9.24
C GLN A 131 5.51 6.84 -7.78
N VAL A 132 5.68 5.70 -7.07
CA VAL A 132 5.87 5.72 -5.60
C VAL A 132 7.26 5.33 -5.14
N ALA A 133 8.03 4.57 -5.95
CA ALA A 133 9.29 4.00 -5.54
C ALA A 133 10.48 4.90 -5.89
N THR A 134 11.43 5.03 -4.96
CA THR A 134 12.73 5.66 -5.20
C THR A 134 13.75 4.67 -5.76
N ARG A 135 13.64 3.40 -5.35
CA ARG A 135 14.46 2.27 -5.82
C ARG A 135 13.54 1.09 -6.12
N VAL A 136 13.90 0.30 -7.09
CA VAL A 136 13.15 -0.89 -7.52
C VAL A 136 14.04 -2.11 -7.46
N ALA A 137 13.49 -3.20 -6.91
CA ALA A 137 14.06 -4.53 -6.94
C ALA A 137 13.16 -5.42 -7.81
N VAL A 138 13.67 -5.88 -8.95
CA VAL A 138 12.96 -6.78 -9.86
C VAL A 138 13.27 -8.21 -9.48
N MET A 139 12.22 -9.01 -9.22
CA MET A 139 12.33 -10.44 -8.93
C MET A 139 11.97 -11.30 -10.15
N TYR A 140 12.77 -12.32 -10.39
CA TYR A 140 12.51 -13.33 -11.41
C TYR A 140 12.82 -14.73 -10.87
N ARG A 141 11.86 -15.64 -10.96
CA ARG A 141 11.99 -17.04 -10.48
C ARG A 141 12.57 -17.16 -9.07
N GLY A 142 12.07 -16.31 -8.13
CA GLY A 142 12.48 -16.33 -6.72
C GLY A 142 13.86 -15.72 -6.44
N ARG A 143 14.49 -15.05 -7.42
CA ARG A 143 15.79 -14.36 -7.25
C ARG A 143 15.66 -12.89 -7.65
N LEU A 144 16.51 -12.06 -7.04
CA LEU A 144 16.66 -10.67 -7.48
C LEU A 144 17.41 -10.65 -8.82
N ALA A 145 16.72 -10.20 -9.87
CA ALA A 145 17.28 -10.04 -11.20
C ALA A 145 18.00 -8.70 -11.35
N GLU A 146 17.43 -7.63 -10.79
CA GLU A 146 18.00 -6.28 -10.88
C GLU A 146 17.56 -5.44 -9.68
N VAL A 147 18.46 -4.58 -9.18
CA VAL A 147 18.16 -3.59 -8.12
C VAL A 147 18.81 -2.28 -8.49
N ALA A 148 18.01 -1.24 -8.76
CA ALA A 148 18.50 0.06 -9.16
C ALA A 148 17.55 1.21 -8.75
N PRO A 149 17.98 2.49 -8.84
CA PRO A 149 17.07 3.62 -8.78
C PRO A 149 15.95 3.50 -9.82
N THR A 150 14.77 3.98 -9.50
CA THR A 150 13.59 3.90 -10.39
C THR A 150 13.89 4.44 -11.78
N ALA A 151 14.55 5.59 -11.88
CA ALA A 151 14.91 6.17 -13.17
C ALA A 151 15.79 5.25 -14.04
N ALA A 152 16.71 4.48 -13.43
CA ALA A 152 17.57 3.55 -14.17
C ALA A 152 16.76 2.31 -14.64
N ILE A 153 15.90 1.74 -13.79
CA ILE A 153 15.05 0.60 -14.17
C ILE A 153 14.16 0.94 -15.37
N PHE A 154 13.53 2.12 -15.36
CA PHE A 154 12.60 2.51 -16.42
C PHE A 154 13.28 3.10 -17.66
N GLY A 155 14.45 3.73 -17.50
CA GLY A 155 15.16 4.40 -18.60
C GLY A 155 16.18 3.51 -19.33
N ALA A 156 16.93 2.68 -18.60
CA ALA A 156 18.01 1.85 -19.14
C ALA A 156 18.16 0.55 -18.34
N PRO A 157 17.18 -0.36 -18.37
CA PRO A 157 17.22 -1.62 -17.62
C PRO A 157 18.41 -2.49 -18.09
N ALA A 158 19.19 -3.01 -17.12
CA ALA A 158 20.36 -3.82 -17.39
C ALA A 158 19.99 -5.29 -17.66
N HIS A 159 19.04 -5.84 -16.89
CA HIS A 159 18.68 -7.26 -16.98
C HIS A 159 17.69 -7.54 -18.13
N PRO A 160 17.89 -8.60 -18.94
CA PRO A 160 17.00 -8.94 -20.06
C PRO A 160 15.54 -9.12 -19.66
N TYR A 161 15.28 -9.73 -18.49
CA TYR A 161 13.92 -9.89 -17.98
C TYR A 161 13.26 -8.55 -17.66
N THR A 162 14.00 -7.60 -17.06
CA THR A 162 13.48 -6.24 -16.76
C THR A 162 13.07 -5.53 -18.05
N ARG A 163 13.88 -5.63 -19.13
CA ARG A 163 13.53 -5.10 -20.45
C ARG A 163 12.26 -5.72 -21.00
N ALA A 164 12.19 -7.05 -21.04
CA ALA A 164 11.03 -7.76 -21.53
C ALA A 164 9.75 -7.42 -20.75
N MET A 165 9.87 -7.26 -19.44
CA MET A 165 8.75 -6.87 -18.57
C MET A 165 8.27 -5.44 -18.87
N LEU A 166 9.17 -4.50 -19.09
CA LEU A 166 8.84 -3.12 -19.46
C LEU A 166 8.26 -3.03 -20.87
N ASP A 167 8.82 -3.77 -21.82
CA ASP A 167 8.33 -3.86 -23.19
C ASP A 167 6.92 -4.48 -23.27
N ALA A 168 6.54 -5.30 -22.29
CA ALA A 168 5.20 -5.91 -22.22
C ALA A 168 4.13 -4.94 -21.73
N VAL A 169 4.49 -3.77 -21.16
CA VAL A 169 3.52 -2.77 -20.73
C VAL A 169 2.81 -2.17 -21.95
N PRO A 170 1.47 -2.20 -22.01
CA PRO A 170 0.74 -1.61 -23.13
C PRO A 170 1.01 -0.10 -23.21
N VAL A 171 1.46 0.37 -24.38
CA VAL A 171 1.57 1.81 -24.65
C VAL A 171 0.16 2.34 -24.84
N SER A 172 -0.19 3.39 -24.11
CA SER A 172 -1.53 4.00 -24.17
C SER A 172 -1.80 4.71 -25.49
N ASP A 173 -0.76 5.04 -26.29
CA ASP A 173 -0.91 5.63 -27.62
C ASP A 173 -0.98 4.52 -28.69
N PRO A 174 -2.14 4.36 -29.36
CA PRO A 174 -2.30 3.38 -30.45
C PRO A 174 -1.33 3.59 -31.63
N ARG A 175 -0.83 4.83 -31.81
CA ARG A 175 0.09 5.20 -32.90
C ARG A 175 1.54 4.81 -32.62
N ALA A 176 1.88 4.56 -31.35
CA ALA A 176 3.23 4.12 -30.93
C ALA A 176 3.39 2.59 -30.90
N ARG A 177 2.44 1.84 -31.47
CA ARG A 177 2.45 0.38 -31.54
C ARG A 177 3.50 -0.12 -32.53
N THR A 178 4.72 -0.38 -32.08
CA THR A 178 5.67 -1.22 -32.83
C THR A 178 5.24 -2.68 -32.73
N GLU A 179 5.30 -3.42 -33.87
CA GLU A 179 5.09 -4.86 -33.88
C GLU A 179 6.07 -5.53 -32.91
N ARG A 180 5.52 -6.22 -31.92
CA ARG A 180 6.32 -6.89 -30.88
C ARG A 180 6.62 -8.31 -31.32
N PRO A 181 7.89 -8.75 -31.32
CA PRO A 181 8.19 -10.16 -31.52
C PRO A 181 7.63 -10.98 -30.36
N LEU A 182 6.88 -12.04 -30.69
CA LEU A 182 6.43 -13.03 -29.71
C LEU A 182 7.68 -13.67 -29.10
N LEU A 183 7.81 -13.60 -27.77
CA LEU A 183 8.84 -14.34 -27.06
C LEU A 183 8.54 -15.83 -27.18
N ALA A 184 9.44 -16.58 -27.87
CA ALA A 184 9.40 -18.02 -27.98
C ALA A 184 9.86 -18.71 -26.69
#